data_445849b1b47bfd0c78c72d02232bf36b
#
_entry.id   445849b1b47bfd0c78c72d02232bf36b
#
_cell.length_a   1.000
_cell.length_b   1.000
_cell.length_c   1.000
_cell.angle_alpha   90.00
_cell.angle_beta   90.00
_cell.angle_gamma   90.00
#
_symmetry.space_group_name_H-M   'P 1'
#
loop_
_entity.id
_entity.type
_entity.pdbx_description
1 polymer ?
#
loop_
_entity_poly.entity_id
_entity_poly.type
_entity_poly.pdbx_seq_one_letter_code
_entity_poly.pdbx_strand_id
1 'polypeptide(L)'
;MLPTSEGLLFNIEDLNDARTMHGIRRVSARRGWVGEKSDFFSGLLGGEAKLTLEFPHCYGGYMSLPNWRIGRALGIPIHVHASWFVVFFFVTWSLAVGYLPETLPDLSVPRYWGMGGVAAILLFLSVLLHELGHSYVALRYHIPIRQITLFIFGGVAHMEKEPPSPRAEFLIAMAGPLVSLILGAACLGGALAVEYVFAQPGFQGLVILASLLGMVNVQLGLFNLIPGFPLDGGRVLRAGLWAWNRDFNRATSQAALAGLGFGLGLGLIGAVLMVGAWSGALGESTATNGGWLIFIGAFLFSAALSSRRQAAQRTSWTSVTVRQVMVHRVVTLPPDMSVQDAVDQYFVVHGFGGFPICSEGQVLGVLTVQDVQALPTELWPWRLVREVMRPTSPAFCIHPDWSIMQAMDLMAQGEWDRLVVLENEEIVGLITRSAIARFLQLHKA
;
A
#
# COMPACT_ATOMS: atom_id res chain seq x y z
N MET A 1 -15.39 47.82 24.56
CA MET A 1 -14.70 48.78 23.69
C MET A 1 -13.69 48.01 22.88
N LEU A 2 -14.02 47.71 21.65
CA LEU A 2 -13.18 47.11 20.60
C LEU A 2 -12.64 48.25 19.72
N PRO A 3 -11.43 48.16 19.16
CA PRO A 3 -11.15 48.89 17.92
C PRO A 3 -10.98 47.94 16.74
N THR A 4 -11.56 48.42 15.68
CA THR A 4 -11.75 47.99 14.31
C THR A 4 -10.46 47.76 13.54
N SER A 5 -10.53 46.77 12.64
CA SER A 5 -9.61 46.45 11.55
C SER A 5 -9.59 47.52 10.47
N GLU A 6 -8.43 48.09 10.14
CA GLU A 6 -8.19 48.82 8.89
C GLU A 6 -7.24 48.04 8.00
N GLY A 7 -7.67 47.86 6.76
CA GLY A 7 -6.96 47.18 5.71
C GLY A 7 -5.84 48.02 5.11
N LEU A 8 -4.73 47.37 4.80
CA LEU A 8 -3.62 47.92 4.01
C LEU A 8 -3.74 47.40 2.57
N LEU A 9 -4.26 48.29 1.71
CA LEU A 9 -4.14 48.20 0.25
C LEU A 9 -2.72 48.66 -0.15
N PHE A 10 -1.91 47.75 -0.65
CA PHE A 10 -0.65 48.14 -1.30
C PHE A 10 -0.91 48.43 -2.78
N ASN A 11 -0.54 49.64 -3.16
CA ASN A 11 -0.63 50.17 -4.52
C ASN A 11 0.62 49.76 -5.33
N ILE A 12 0.41 49.33 -6.59
CA ILE A 12 1.44 48.71 -7.47
C ILE A 12 2.31 49.77 -8.20
N GLU A 13 2.29 51.02 -7.80
CA GLU A 13 3.01 52.09 -8.51
C GLU A 13 4.41 52.44 -8.00
N ASP A 14 4.94 51.85 -6.93
CA ASP A 14 6.23 52.27 -6.31
C ASP A 14 7.44 51.38 -6.69
N LEU A 15 7.45 50.71 -7.82
CA LEU A 15 8.57 49.85 -8.26
C LEU A 15 9.38 50.39 -9.46
N ASN A 16 9.44 51.71 -9.62
CA ASN A 16 10.24 52.34 -10.68
C ASN A 16 11.24 53.39 -10.18
N ASP A 17 12.02 53.08 -9.15
CA ASP A 17 13.21 53.91 -8.86
C ASP A 17 14.40 53.03 -8.42
N ALA A 18 15.11 52.50 -9.43
CA ALA A 18 16.32 51.71 -9.27
C ALA A 18 17.57 52.58 -9.56
N ARG A 19 17.82 53.56 -8.72
CA ARG A 19 19.13 54.23 -8.66
C ARG A 19 19.35 54.78 -7.23
N THR A 20 19.93 53.95 -6.38
CA THR A 20 20.82 54.36 -5.26
C THR A 20 20.92 53.20 -4.24
N MET A 21 21.85 52.33 -4.42
CA MET A 21 22.42 51.54 -3.33
C MET A 21 23.85 51.13 -3.69
N HIS A 22 24.75 52.06 -3.52
CA HIS A 22 26.16 51.73 -3.24
C HIS A 22 26.30 51.46 -1.75
N GLY A 23 26.78 50.30 -1.39
CA GLY A 23 27.39 50.05 -0.09
C GLY A 23 26.67 49.12 0.86
N ILE A 24 26.75 47.83 0.65
CA ILE A 24 26.80 46.84 1.77
C ILE A 24 27.75 45.69 1.39
N ARG A 25 28.68 45.46 2.34
CA ARG A 25 29.78 44.49 2.29
C ARG A 25 29.38 43.07 2.07
N ARG A 26 30.29 42.32 1.41
CA ARG A 26 30.36 40.88 1.27
C ARG A 26 29.99 40.15 2.56
N VAL A 27 28.95 39.32 2.46
CA VAL A 27 28.75 38.17 3.33
C VAL A 27 28.70 36.96 2.42
N SER A 28 29.53 35.97 2.75
CA SER A 28 29.78 34.76 1.98
C SER A 28 28.48 34.03 1.63
N ALA A 29 28.19 33.93 0.35
CA ALA A 29 27.13 33.08 -0.18
C ALA A 29 27.49 31.60 0.04
N ARG A 30 26.89 30.98 1.01
CA ARG A 30 26.73 29.50 1.00
C ARG A 30 25.76 29.15 -0.12
N ARG A 31 26.23 28.31 -1.03
CA ARG A 31 25.46 27.67 -2.09
C ARG A 31 24.19 27.04 -1.50
N GLY A 32 23.03 27.43 -2.02
CA GLY A 32 21.78 26.80 -1.58
C GLY A 32 20.50 27.40 -2.15
N TRP A 33 20.52 28.26 -3.18
CA TRP A 33 19.28 28.89 -3.68
C TRP A 33 19.23 29.12 -5.21
N VAL A 34 19.83 28.25 -6.00
CA VAL A 34 19.77 28.29 -7.48
C VAL A 34 19.06 27.04 -8.05
N GLY A 35 18.69 26.05 -7.21
CA GLY A 35 18.03 24.81 -7.63
C GLY A 35 16.50 24.88 -7.82
N GLU A 36 15.82 25.81 -7.14
CA GLU A 36 14.35 25.71 -6.98
C GLU A 36 13.51 26.37 -8.11
N LYS A 37 14.14 27.14 -9.01
CA LYS A 37 13.45 27.68 -10.20
C LYS A 37 13.69 26.87 -11.48
N SER A 38 14.76 26.09 -11.53
CA SER A 38 15.00 25.17 -12.65
C SER A 38 14.17 23.88 -12.52
N ASP A 39 13.87 23.46 -11.28
CA ASP A 39 13.12 22.21 -11.06
C ASP A 39 11.61 22.35 -11.33
N PHE A 40 11.07 23.58 -11.28
CA PHE A 40 9.68 23.82 -11.68
C PHE A 40 9.51 23.74 -13.21
N PHE A 41 10.50 24.15 -13.99
CA PHE A 41 10.48 24.06 -15.44
C PHE A 41 11.00 22.71 -15.97
N SER A 42 11.94 22.05 -15.29
CA SER A 42 12.36 20.69 -15.64
C SER A 42 11.34 19.62 -15.26
N GLY A 43 10.49 19.85 -14.27
CA GLY A 43 9.31 19.04 -13.99
C GLY A 43 8.22 19.15 -15.05
N LEU A 44 8.23 20.21 -15.87
CA LEU A 44 7.35 20.41 -17.05
C LEU A 44 7.97 19.84 -18.35
N LEU A 45 9.29 19.65 -18.40
CA LEU A 45 10.04 19.38 -19.63
C LEU A 45 10.81 18.05 -19.67
N GLY A 46 10.38 17.02 -18.94
CA GLY A 46 10.89 15.67 -19.18
C GLY A 46 11.90 15.16 -18.16
N GLY A 47 11.42 14.50 -17.20
CA GLY A 47 12.03 13.39 -16.49
C GLY A 47 11.00 12.28 -16.42
N GLU A 48 11.42 11.04 -16.63
CA GLU A 48 10.60 9.84 -16.42
C GLU A 48 10.10 9.78 -14.96
N ALA A 49 9.17 10.66 -14.59
CA ALA A 49 8.33 10.46 -13.43
C ALA A 49 7.29 9.41 -13.81
N LYS A 50 7.65 8.12 -13.69
CA LYS A 50 6.66 7.09 -13.38
C LYS A 50 5.95 7.57 -12.12
N LEU A 51 4.87 8.33 -12.31
CA LEU A 51 3.87 8.60 -11.28
C LEU A 51 3.16 7.27 -11.00
N THR A 52 3.88 6.37 -10.30
CA THR A 52 3.20 5.43 -9.43
C THR A 52 2.40 6.30 -8.49
N LEU A 53 1.08 6.26 -8.58
CA LEU A 53 0.20 6.69 -7.50
C LEU A 53 0.54 5.84 -6.27
N GLU A 54 1.66 6.15 -5.62
CA GLU A 54 1.80 5.91 -4.22
C GLU A 54 0.73 6.83 -3.61
N PHE A 55 -0.41 6.24 -3.26
CA PHE A 55 -1.27 6.90 -2.30
C PHE A 55 -0.36 7.26 -1.14
N PRO A 56 -0.14 8.54 -0.82
CA PRO A 56 0.58 8.86 0.38
C PRO A 56 -0.23 8.20 1.50
N HIS A 57 0.32 7.13 2.06
CA HIS A 57 -0.10 6.72 3.36
C HIS A 57 0.09 7.97 4.20
N CYS A 58 -1.01 8.63 4.56
CA CYS A 58 -1.03 9.67 5.57
C CYS A 58 -0.67 9.03 6.91
N TYR A 59 0.58 8.62 7.05
CA TYR A 59 1.26 8.53 8.31
C TYR A 59 2.03 9.84 8.43
N GLY A 60 1.57 10.66 9.37
CA GLY A 60 2.27 11.89 9.74
C GLY A 60 3.75 11.60 9.95
N GLY A 61 4.57 12.49 9.45
CA GLY A 61 6.01 12.70 9.55
C GLY A 61 6.89 11.76 10.38
N TYR A 62 6.75 10.45 10.23
CA TYR A 62 7.70 9.48 10.79
C TYR A 62 8.74 9.21 9.71
N MET A 63 10.01 9.41 10.06
CA MET A 63 11.16 8.95 9.29
C MET A 63 10.87 7.52 8.82
N SER A 64 10.68 7.32 7.51
CA SER A 64 10.53 5.99 6.93
C SER A 64 11.85 5.25 7.15
N LEU A 65 11.84 4.28 8.08
CA LEU A 65 12.99 3.43 8.32
C LEU A 65 13.37 2.70 7.02
N PRO A 66 14.67 2.54 6.73
CA PRO A 66 15.12 1.96 5.47
C PRO A 66 14.64 0.51 5.29
N ASN A 67 14.32 0.19 4.04
CA ASN A 67 14.00 -1.15 3.57
C ASN A 67 15.17 -1.68 2.72
N TRP A 68 15.68 -2.87 3.02
CA TRP A 68 16.74 -3.51 2.25
C TRP A 68 16.22 -4.70 1.48
N ARG A 69 16.56 -4.77 0.21
CA ARG A 69 16.26 -5.93 -0.61
C ARG A 69 17.31 -7.02 -0.34
N ILE A 70 16.85 -8.19 0.12
CA ILE A 70 17.72 -9.33 0.46
C ILE A 70 17.76 -10.41 -0.62
N GLY A 71 16.78 -10.46 -1.54
CA GLY A 71 16.74 -11.48 -2.58
C GLY A 71 15.46 -11.46 -3.41
N ARG A 72 15.22 -12.58 -4.11
CA ARG A 72 13.98 -12.86 -4.85
C ARG A 72 13.57 -14.31 -4.65
N ALA A 73 12.26 -14.57 -4.49
CA ALA A 73 11.66 -15.90 -4.52
C ALA A 73 10.40 -15.85 -5.40
N LEU A 74 10.18 -16.87 -6.22
CA LEU A 74 9.09 -16.92 -7.20
C LEU A 74 9.05 -15.68 -8.15
N GLY A 75 10.18 -15.04 -8.41
CA GLY A 75 10.26 -13.79 -9.15
C GLY A 75 9.93 -12.53 -8.33
N ILE A 76 9.46 -12.68 -7.08
CA ILE A 76 9.02 -11.60 -6.19
C ILE A 76 10.23 -11.08 -5.39
N PRO A 77 10.50 -9.76 -5.37
CA PRO A 77 11.56 -9.18 -4.54
C PRO A 77 11.18 -9.26 -3.05
N ILE A 78 12.15 -9.68 -2.22
CA ILE A 78 12.00 -9.79 -0.77
C ILE A 78 12.76 -8.64 -0.13
N HIS A 79 12.08 -7.91 0.74
CA HIS A 79 12.63 -6.79 1.50
C HIS A 79 12.57 -7.06 3.00
N VAL A 80 13.54 -6.50 3.72
CA VAL A 80 13.59 -6.50 5.19
C VAL A 80 13.53 -5.05 5.66
N HIS A 81 12.54 -4.74 6.50
CA HIS A 81 12.41 -3.45 7.14
C HIS A 81 13.32 -3.36 8.37
N ALA A 82 13.82 -2.17 8.72
CA ALA A 82 14.71 -1.97 9.87
C ALA A 82 14.16 -2.53 11.19
N SER A 83 12.84 -2.49 11.40
CA SER A 83 12.18 -3.06 12.59
C SER A 83 12.35 -4.58 12.75
N TRP A 84 12.66 -5.29 11.67
CA TRP A 84 12.91 -6.72 11.70
C TRP A 84 14.13 -7.07 12.57
N PHE A 85 15.21 -6.28 12.52
CA PHE A 85 16.41 -6.51 13.32
C PHE A 85 16.12 -6.43 14.82
N VAL A 86 15.19 -5.57 15.23
CA VAL A 86 14.76 -5.45 16.63
C VAL A 86 14.14 -6.76 17.12
N VAL A 87 13.22 -7.32 16.32
CA VAL A 87 12.56 -8.58 16.67
C VAL A 87 13.52 -9.75 16.60
N PHE A 88 14.36 -9.78 15.57
CA PHE A 88 15.40 -10.82 15.45
C PHE A 88 16.28 -10.87 16.69
N PHE A 89 16.77 -9.70 17.14
CA PHE A 89 17.58 -9.61 18.33
C PHE A 89 16.79 -10.03 19.59
N PHE A 90 15.55 -9.54 19.74
CA PHE A 90 14.69 -9.85 20.88
C PHE A 90 14.39 -11.35 20.96
N VAL A 91 14.03 -11.99 19.86
CA VAL A 91 13.76 -13.43 19.79
C VAL A 91 15.03 -14.22 20.12
N THR A 92 16.16 -13.86 19.49
CA THR A 92 17.45 -14.50 19.78
C THR A 92 17.80 -14.41 21.25
N TRP A 93 17.68 -13.21 21.83
CA TRP A 93 17.97 -12.96 23.25
C TRP A 93 17.03 -13.75 24.17
N SER A 94 15.72 -13.70 23.92
CA SER A 94 14.72 -14.44 24.72
C SER A 94 14.95 -15.95 24.70
N LEU A 95 15.35 -16.51 23.55
CA LEU A 95 15.68 -17.91 23.45
C LEU A 95 17.03 -18.23 24.15
N ALA A 96 18.05 -17.40 23.97
CA ALA A 96 19.38 -17.65 24.50
C ALA A 96 19.48 -17.50 26.03
N VAL A 97 18.70 -16.58 26.61
CA VAL A 97 18.76 -16.26 28.05
C VAL A 97 17.64 -16.92 28.85
N GLY A 98 16.46 -17.13 28.22
CA GLY A 98 15.29 -17.73 28.88
C GLY A 98 15.14 -19.21 28.52
N TYR A 99 14.58 -19.50 27.34
CA TYR A 99 14.08 -20.83 26.97
C TYR A 99 15.16 -21.93 26.91
N LEU A 100 16.30 -21.65 26.23
CA LEU A 100 17.32 -22.69 25.98
C LEU A 100 18.06 -23.09 27.27
N PRO A 101 18.44 -22.19 28.22
CA PRO A 101 19.06 -22.62 29.48
C PRO A 101 18.15 -23.46 30.35
N GLU A 102 16.83 -23.23 30.33
CA GLU A 102 15.84 -24.04 31.09
C GLU A 102 15.65 -25.44 30.49
N THR A 103 15.72 -25.55 29.15
CA THR A 103 15.49 -26.82 28.43
C THR A 103 16.74 -27.65 28.18
N LEU A 104 17.90 -27.02 28.09
CA LEU A 104 19.21 -27.62 27.84
C LEU A 104 20.23 -27.07 28.85
N PRO A 105 20.20 -27.50 30.12
CA PRO A 105 21.19 -27.08 31.07
C PRO A 105 22.60 -27.49 30.65
N ASP A 106 23.61 -26.81 31.15
CA ASP A 106 25.05 -27.14 31.01
C ASP A 106 25.68 -26.82 29.62
N LEU A 107 25.02 -26.06 28.75
CA LEU A 107 25.66 -25.53 27.56
C LEU A 107 26.42 -24.23 27.86
N SER A 108 27.46 -23.96 27.07
CA SER A 108 28.17 -22.68 27.18
C SER A 108 27.33 -21.53 26.63
N VAL A 109 27.49 -20.33 27.21
CA VAL A 109 26.76 -19.12 26.79
C VAL A 109 26.85 -18.88 25.28
N PRO A 110 27.99 -19.00 24.57
CA PRO A 110 28.04 -18.82 23.12
C PRO A 110 27.19 -19.83 22.34
N ARG A 111 27.00 -21.06 22.86
CA ARG A 111 26.13 -22.07 22.22
C ARG A 111 24.67 -21.69 22.33
N TYR A 112 24.20 -21.15 23.47
CA TYR A 112 22.82 -20.64 23.59
C TYR A 112 22.54 -19.52 22.60
N TRP A 113 23.47 -18.54 22.46
CA TRP A 113 23.32 -17.47 21.48
C TRP A 113 23.34 -17.98 20.04
N GLY A 114 24.22 -18.92 19.72
CA GLY A 114 24.26 -19.56 18.40
C GLY A 114 22.97 -20.30 18.07
N MET A 115 22.46 -21.11 18.99
CA MET A 115 21.21 -21.86 18.82
C MET A 115 20.00 -20.90 18.74
N GLY A 116 19.95 -19.87 19.59
CA GLY A 116 18.90 -18.86 19.56
C GLY A 116 18.88 -18.07 18.24
N GLY A 117 20.06 -17.70 17.71
CA GLY A 117 20.18 -17.04 16.43
C GLY A 117 19.72 -17.91 15.25
N VAL A 118 20.13 -19.19 15.24
CA VAL A 118 19.66 -20.16 14.22
C VAL A 118 18.15 -20.34 14.31
N ALA A 119 17.59 -20.51 15.52
CA ALA A 119 16.16 -20.64 15.70
C ALA A 119 15.40 -19.40 15.20
N ALA A 120 15.88 -18.19 15.51
CA ALA A 120 15.29 -16.94 15.04
C ALA A 120 15.31 -16.83 13.51
N ILE A 121 16.44 -17.17 12.84
CA ILE A 121 16.52 -17.20 11.38
C ILE A 121 15.47 -18.17 10.79
N LEU A 122 15.38 -19.39 11.35
CA LEU A 122 14.45 -20.42 10.88
C LEU A 122 12.98 -20.03 11.12
N LEU A 123 12.67 -19.32 12.21
CA LEU A 123 11.34 -18.76 12.47
C LEU A 123 10.97 -17.71 11.41
N PHE A 124 11.88 -16.79 11.08
CA PHE A 124 11.62 -15.81 10.02
C PHE A 124 11.55 -16.45 8.63
N LEU A 125 12.32 -17.50 8.38
CA LEU A 125 12.18 -18.28 7.16
C LEU A 125 10.80 -18.96 7.08
N SER A 126 10.27 -19.47 8.20
CA SER A 126 8.91 -20.02 8.28
C SER A 126 7.85 -18.94 7.96
N VAL A 127 7.98 -17.74 8.50
CA VAL A 127 7.12 -16.60 8.15
C VAL A 127 7.21 -16.25 6.66
N LEU A 128 8.42 -16.24 6.10
CA LEU A 128 8.60 -16.01 4.66
C LEU A 128 7.92 -17.11 3.82
N LEU A 129 8.04 -18.36 4.22
CA LEU A 129 7.38 -19.49 3.53
C LEU A 129 5.85 -19.42 3.62
N HIS A 130 5.31 -18.93 4.75
CA HIS A 130 3.90 -18.64 4.92
C HIS A 130 3.43 -17.60 3.89
N GLU A 131 4.13 -16.44 3.76
CA GLU A 131 3.82 -15.39 2.78
C GLU A 131 4.00 -15.86 1.33
N LEU A 132 5.00 -16.71 1.09
CA LEU A 132 5.19 -17.35 -0.21
C LEU A 132 4.06 -18.31 -0.55
N GLY A 133 3.44 -18.96 0.43
CA GLY A 133 2.24 -19.76 0.25
C GLY A 133 1.09 -18.96 -0.35
N HIS A 134 0.76 -17.81 0.25
CA HIS A 134 -0.23 -16.86 -0.27
C HIS A 134 0.13 -16.38 -1.67
N SER A 135 1.39 -15.96 -1.84
CA SER A 135 1.92 -15.41 -3.08
C SER A 135 1.87 -16.41 -4.23
N TYR A 136 2.22 -17.69 -3.96
CA TYR A 136 2.17 -18.75 -4.95
C TYR A 136 0.75 -18.96 -5.51
N VAL A 137 -0.24 -19.01 -4.63
CA VAL A 137 -1.64 -19.16 -5.05
C VAL A 137 -2.13 -17.90 -5.76
N ALA A 138 -1.78 -16.69 -5.29
CA ALA A 138 -2.14 -15.43 -5.93
C ALA A 138 -1.60 -15.34 -7.37
N LEU A 139 -0.34 -15.74 -7.61
CA LEU A 139 0.25 -15.80 -8.95
C LEU A 139 -0.49 -16.77 -9.88
N ARG A 140 -1.06 -17.90 -9.36
CA ARG A 140 -1.89 -18.83 -10.15
C ARG A 140 -3.21 -18.20 -10.60
N TYR A 141 -3.68 -17.18 -9.89
CA TYR A 141 -4.84 -16.34 -10.28
C TYR A 141 -4.44 -15.08 -11.04
N HIS A 142 -3.21 -15.01 -11.57
CA HIS A 142 -2.66 -13.87 -12.32
C HIS A 142 -2.71 -12.53 -11.55
N ILE A 143 -2.57 -12.60 -10.21
CA ILE A 143 -2.46 -11.44 -9.36
C ILE A 143 -0.97 -11.12 -9.19
N PRO A 144 -0.47 -9.99 -9.74
CA PRO A 144 0.92 -9.60 -9.57
C PRO A 144 1.22 -9.26 -8.11
N ILE A 145 2.38 -9.68 -7.63
CA ILE A 145 2.90 -9.35 -6.31
C ILE A 145 4.08 -8.41 -6.48
N ARG A 146 3.96 -7.18 -5.98
CA ARG A 146 5.00 -6.16 -6.11
C ARG A 146 6.25 -6.53 -5.30
N GLN A 147 6.06 -6.93 -4.05
CA GLN A 147 7.14 -7.33 -3.12
C GLN A 147 6.59 -8.03 -1.89
N ILE A 148 7.46 -8.76 -1.19
CA ILE A 148 7.21 -9.25 0.18
C ILE A 148 8.13 -8.46 1.12
N THR A 149 7.57 -7.89 2.20
CA THR A 149 8.35 -7.15 3.20
C THR A 149 8.24 -7.84 4.55
N LEU A 150 9.39 -8.19 5.13
CA LEU A 150 9.49 -8.70 6.51
C LEU A 150 9.69 -7.52 7.47
N PHE A 151 8.90 -7.47 8.54
CA PHE A 151 8.92 -6.40 9.53
C PHE A 151 8.59 -6.94 10.93
N ILE A 152 8.45 -6.05 11.93
CA ILE A 152 8.30 -6.43 13.35
C ILE A 152 7.16 -7.43 13.63
N PHE A 153 6.04 -7.34 12.91
CA PHE A 153 4.87 -8.19 13.14
C PHE A 153 4.76 -9.38 12.17
N GLY A 154 5.80 -9.67 11.38
CA GLY A 154 5.80 -10.79 10.43
C GLY A 154 6.15 -10.40 9.02
N GLY A 155 5.42 -10.93 8.03
CA GLY A 155 5.55 -10.66 6.61
C GLY A 155 4.30 -9.98 6.04
N VAL A 156 4.47 -9.22 4.96
CA VAL A 156 3.36 -8.68 4.16
C VAL A 156 3.69 -8.81 2.68
N ALA A 157 2.85 -9.53 1.95
CA ALA A 157 2.89 -9.58 0.50
C ALA A 157 2.00 -8.47 -0.09
N HIS A 158 2.61 -7.56 -0.86
CA HIS A 158 1.89 -6.46 -1.50
C HIS A 158 1.30 -6.92 -2.84
N MET A 159 0.03 -7.29 -2.83
CA MET A 159 -0.73 -7.64 -4.03
C MET A 159 -1.18 -6.37 -4.77
N GLU A 160 -0.99 -6.33 -6.09
CA GLU A 160 -1.38 -5.17 -6.91
C GLU A 160 -2.86 -5.14 -7.25
N LYS A 161 -3.54 -6.30 -7.19
CA LYS A 161 -4.97 -6.43 -7.52
C LYS A 161 -5.69 -7.22 -6.44
N GLU A 162 -6.98 -6.95 -6.31
CA GLU A 162 -7.86 -7.76 -5.47
C GLU A 162 -8.15 -9.11 -6.11
N PRO A 163 -8.44 -10.15 -5.31
CA PRO A 163 -8.84 -11.44 -5.82
C PRO A 163 -10.09 -11.35 -6.72
N PRO A 164 -10.12 -12.04 -7.87
CA PRO A 164 -11.21 -11.91 -8.85
C PRO A 164 -12.51 -12.61 -8.42
N SER A 165 -12.47 -13.43 -7.38
CA SER A 165 -13.64 -14.19 -6.92
C SER A 165 -13.50 -14.63 -5.46
N PRO A 166 -14.62 -14.94 -4.78
CA PRO A 166 -14.61 -15.47 -3.41
C PRO A 166 -13.75 -16.74 -3.29
N ARG A 167 -13.79 -17.62 -4.31
CA ARG A 167 -13.00 -18.86 -4.33
C ARG A 167 -11.49 -18.55 -4.39
N ALA A 168 -11.09 -17.58 -5.22
CA ALA A 168 -9.69 -17.15 -5.29
C ALA A 168 -9.23 -16.60 -3.94
N GLU A 169 -10.02 -15.72 -3.33
CA GLU A 169 -9.75 -15.14 -2.01
C GLU A 169 -9.57 -16.24 -0.94
N PHE A 170 -10.49 -17.21 -0.90
CA PHE A 170 -10.42 -18.33 0.04
C PHE A 170 -9.13 -19.13 -0.11
N LEU A 171 -8.79 -19.52 -1.34
CA LEU A 171 -7.60 -20.35 -1.60
C LEU A 171 -6.30 -19.57 -1.32
N ILE A 172 -6.25 -18.30 -1.67
CA ILE A 172 -5.11 -17.43 -1.34
C ILE A 172 -4.96 -17.33 0.19
N ALA A 173 -6.04 -17.02 0.90
CA ALA A 173 -6.01 -16.85 2.34
C ALA A 173 -5.66 -18.13 3.12
N MET A 174 -6.11 -19.29 2.65
CA MET A 174 -5.80 -20.58 3.29
C MET A 174 -4.37 -21.05 3.03
N ALA A 175 -3.71 -20.58 1.98
CA ALA A 175 -2.41 -21.11 1.56
C ALA A 175 -1.29 -20.89 2.58
N GLY A 176 -1.22 -19.69 3.19
CA GLY A 176 -0.23 -19.38 4.24
C GLY A 176 -0.39 -20.25 5.49
N PRO A 177 -1.57 -20.25 6.13
CA PRO A 177 -1.83 -21.12 7.28
C PRO A 177 -1.55 -22.61 7.00
N LEU A 178 -1.91 -23.08 5.81
CA LEU A 178 -1.65 -24.48 5.40
C LEU A 178 -0.15 -24.78 5.34
N VAL A 179 0.65 -23.87 4.74
CA VAL A 179 2.11 -24.01 4.72
C VAL A 179 2.67 -24.06 6.14
N SER A 180 2.22 -23.18 7.04
CA SER A 180 2.67 -23.20 8.43
C SER A 180 2.29 -24.48 9.16
N LEU A 181 1.08 -24.98 8.97
CA LEU A 181 0.66 -26.24 9.59
C LEU A 181 1.45 -27.45 9.06
N ILE A 182 1.75 -27.49 7.75
CA ILE A 182 2.59 -28.55 7.15
C ILE A 182 4.02 -28.46 7.71
N LEU A 183 4.61 -27.27 7.77
CA LEU A 183 5.93 -27.07 8.36
C LEU A 183 5.95 -27.46 9.84
N GLY A 184 4.92 -27.07 10.58
CA GLY A 184 4.76 -27.43 11.97
C GLY A 184 4.72 -28.95 12.17
N ALA A 185 3.89 -29.63 11.40
CA ALA A 185 3.80 -31.10 11.43
C ALA A 185 5.11 -31.80 11.02
N ALA A 186 5.79 -31.28 10.00
CA ALA A 186 7.07 -31.81 9.54
C ALA A 186 8.18 -31.65 10.60
N CYS A 187 8.26 -30.48 11.24
CA CYS A 187 9.24 -30.22 12.31
C CYS A 187 8.96 -31.10 13.55
N LEU A 188 7.70 -31.19 14.00
CA LEU A 188 7.33 -32.04 15.16
C LEU A 188 7.55 -33.51 14.84
N GLY A 189 7.12 -33.99 13.66
CA GLY A 189 7.37 -35.37 13.25
C GLY A 189 8.85 -35.70 13.09
N GLY A 190 9.65 -34.74 12.57
CA GLY A 190 11.10 -34.84 12.50
C GLY A 190 11.76 -34.92 13.88
N ALA A 191 11.31 -34.09 14.84
CA ALA A 191 11.78 -34.13 16.22
C ALA A 191 11.53 -35.48 16.86
N LEU A 192 10.30 -36.01 16.75
CA LEU A 192 9.93 -37.35 17.25
C LEU A 192 10.73 -38.44 16.59
N ALA A 193 10.97 -38.40 15.28
CA ALA A 193 11.75 -39.39 14.56
C ALA A 193 13.23 -39.37 15.01
N VAL A 194 13.83 -38.19 15.19
CA VAL A 194 15.20 -38.07 15.69
C VAL A 194 15.31 -38.56 17.11
N GLU A 195 14.37 -38.26 17.97
CA GLU A 195 14.33 -38.73 19.36
C GLU A 195 14.20 -40.25 19.43
N TYR A 196 13.34 -40.84 18.59
CA TYR A 196 13.16 -42.31 18.52
C TYR A 196 14.36 -43.06 17.96
N VAL A 197 15.00 -42.56 16.90
CA VAL A 197 16.10 -43.22 16.18
C VAL A 197 17.44 -42.97 16.87
N PHE A 198 17.66 -41.77 17.37
CA PHE A 198 18.95 -41.33 17.91
C PHE A 198 18.85 -40.92 19.38
N ALA A 199 18.34 -41.76 20.25
CA ALA A 199 18.15 -41.51 21.69
C ALA A 199 19.47 -41.15 22.46
N GLN A 200 20.34 -40.37 21.84
CA GLN A 200 21.65 -39.95 22.35
C GLN A 200 21.65 -38.46 22.74
N PRO A 201 22.35 -38.09 23.82
CA PRO A 201 22.42 -36.69 24.30
C PRO A 201 22.90 -35.68 23.24
N GLY A 202 23.69 -36.13 22.25
CA GLY A 202 24.21 -35.24 21.20
C GLY A 202 23.15 -34.64 20.26
N PHE A 203 21.95 -35.21 20.15
CA PHE A 203 20.88 -34.74 19.27
C PHE A 203 19.79 -33.94 19.99
N GLN A 204 19.84 -33.81 21.32
CA GLN A 204 18.83 -33.09 22.10
C GLN A 204 18.61 -31.64 21.64
N GLY A 205 19.69 -30.93 21.30
CA GLY A 205 19.59 -29.57 20.78
C GLY A 205 18.80 -29.48 19.48
N LEU A 206 18.95 -30.45 18.57
CA LEU A 206 18.20 -30.52 17.33
C LEU A 206 16.71 -30.83 17.58
N VAL A 207 16.43 -31.77 18.47
CA VAL A 207 15.05 -32.13 18.87
C VAL A 207 14.33 -30.93 19.44
N ILE A 208 14.98 -30.19 20.36
CA ILE A 208 14.37 -28.99 20.99
C ILE A 208 14.14 -27.88 19.97
N LEU A 209 15.10 -27.59 19.09
CA LEU A 209 14.93 -26.59 18.03
C LEU A 209 13.83 -27.00 17.04
N ALA A 210 13.76 -28.25 16.63
CA ALA A 210 12.73 -28.74 15.74
C ALA A 210 11.34 -28.69 16.42
N SER A 211 11.25 -29.09 17.68
CA SER A 211 10.01 -29.01 18.47
C SER A 211 9.54 -27.56 18.64
N LEU A 212 10.44 -26.63 18.97
CA LEU A 212 10.15 -25.20 19.07
C LEU A 212 9.63 -24.65 17.73
N LEU A 213 10.33 -24.91 16.63
CA LEU A 213 9.93 -24.47 15.29
C LEU A 213 8.56 -25.08 14.91
N GLY A 214 8.37 -26.35 15.20
CA GLY A 214 7.12 -27.05 14.93
C GLY A 214 5.96 -26.43 15.69
N MET A 215 6.12 -26.20 16.99
CA MET A 215 5.10 -25.61 17.84
C MET A 215 4.74 -24.17 17.40
N VAL A 216 5.74 -23.33 17.13
CA VAL A 216 5.50 -21.96 16.68
C VAL A 216 4.82 -21.92 15.30
N ASN A 217 5.18 -22.82 14.38
CA ASN A 217 4.52 -22.90 13.07
C ASN A 217 3.05 -23.37 13.18
N VAL A 218 2.75 -24.33 14.05
CA VAL A 218 1.36 -24.72 14.35
C VAL A 218 0.58 -23.54 14.94
N GLN A 219 1.16 -22.86 15.92
CA GLN A 219 0.53 -21.67 16.52
C GLN A 219 0.30 -20.56 15.49
N LEU A 220 1.30 -20.28 14.62
CA LEU A 220 1.20 -19.31 13.54
C LEU A 220 0.05 -19.63 12.59
N GLY A 221 -0.05 -20.90 12.17
CA GLY A 221 -1.12 -21.36 11.28
C GLY A 221 -2.50 -21.26 11.94
N LEU A 222 -2.64 -21.75 13.17
CA LEU A 222 -3.93 -21.71 13.90
C LEU A 222 -4.34 -20.28 14.24
N PHE A 223 -3.41 -19.44 14.72
CA PHE A 223 -3.69 -18.05 15.04
C PHE A 223 -4.16 -17.27 13.79
N ASN A 224 -3.49 -17.48 12.64
CA ASN A 224 -3.91 -16.85 11.42
C ASN A 224 -5.26 -17.33 10.88
N LEU A 225 -5.77 -18.49 11.31
CA LEU A 225 -7.10 -18.97 10.94
C LEU A 225 -8.24 -18.38 11.79
N ILE A 226 -7.94 -17.57 12.80
CA ILE A 226 -8.97 -16.88 13.60
C ILE A 226 -9.80 -15.97 12.69
N PRO A 227 -11.15 -16.08 12.70
CA PRO A 227 -12.02 -15.41 11.75
C PRO A 227 -12.20 -13.91 12.06
N GLY A 228 -11.21 -13.09 11.71
CA GLY A 228 -11.24 -11.65 11.89
C GLY A 228 -10.03 -10.94 11.29
N PHE A 229 -10.24 -9.78 10.67
CA PHE A 229 -9.12 -8.95 10.20
C PHE A 229 -8.27 -8.47 11.41
N PRO A 230 -6.94 -8.36 11.24
CA PRO A 230 -6.17 -8.44 9.99
C PRO A 230 -5.65 -9.85 9.61
N LEU A 231 -6.07 -10.88 10.31
CA LEU A 231 -5.60 -12.26 10.14
C LEU A 231 -6.14 -12.90 8.85
N ASP A 232 -5.50 -13.96 8.37
CA ASP A 232 -5.93 -14.69 7.16
C ASP A 232 -7.31 -15.32 7.32
N GLY A 233 -7.67 -15.78 8.52
CA GLY A 233 -9.03 -16.22 8.86
C GLY A 233 -10.08 -15.13 8.66
N GLY A 234 -9.71 -13.85 8.79
CA GLY A 234 -10.56 -12.72 8.41
C GLY A 234 -10.79 -12.65 6.90
N ARG A 235 -9.79 -12.97 6.08
CA ARG A 235 -9.91 -13.08 4.64
C ARG A 235 -10.72 -14.31 4.24
N VAL A 236 -10.54 -15.43 4.94
CA VAL A 236 -11.37 -16.63 4.78
C VAL A 236 -12.83 -16.34 5.08
N LEU A 237 -13.12 -15.65 6.21
CA LEU A 237 -14.45 -15.20 6.57
C LEU A 237 -15.02 -14.23 5.53
N ARG A 238 -14.23 -13.27 5.05
CA ARG A 238 -14.61 -12.36 3.97
C ARG A 238 -15.00 -13.14 2.72
N ALA A 239 -14.22 -14.11 2.31
CA ALA A 239 -14.51 -14.94 1.14
C ALA A 239 -15.87 -15.65 1.25
N GLY A 240 -16.18 -16.23 2.42
CA GLY A 240 -17.46 -16.86 2.69
C GLY A 240 -18.64 -15.87 2.66
N LEU A 241 -18.48 -14.73 3.34
CA LEU A 241 -19.48 -13.65 3.34
C LEU A 241 -19.68 -13.04 1.94
N TRP A 242 -18.61 -12.86 1.17
CA TRP A 242 -18.66 -12.37 -0.19
C TRP A 242 -19.36 -13.35 -1.14
N ALA A 243 -19.13 -14.65 -0.98
CA ALA A 243 -19.87 -15.67 -1.73
C ALA A 243 -21.37 -15.62 -1.45
N TRP A 244 -21.74 -15.28 -0.20
CA TRP A 244 -23.14 -15.17 0.21
C TRP A 244 -23.81 -13.88 -0.27
N ASN A 245 -23.25 -12.70 0.12
CA ASN A 245 -23.88 -11.38 -0.11
C ASN A 245 -23.56 -10.80 -1.49
N ARG A 246 -22.61 -11.38 -2.24
CA ARG A 246 -22.12 -10.89 -3.55
C ARG A 246 -21.56 -9.46 -3.52
N ASP A 247 -21.25 -8.94 -2.34
CA ASP A 247 -20.70 -7.60 -2.11
C ASP A 247 -19.39 -7.72 -1.32
N PHE A 248 -18.27 -7.41 -2.00
CA PHE A 248 -16.93 -7.48 -1.43
C PHE A 248 -16.71 -6.47 -0.28
N ASN A 249 -17.21 -5.24 -0.43
CA ASN A 249 -17.03 -4.18 0.56
C ASN A 249 -17.82 -4.47 1.83
N ARG A 250 -19.06 -4.94 1.67
CA ARG A 250 -19.90 -5.36 2.78
C ARG A 250 -19.30 -6.54 3.53
N ALA A 251 -18.80 -7.54 2.81
CA ALA A 251 -18.11 -8.69 3.39
C ALA A 251 -16.84 -8.27 4.14
N THR A 252 -16.05 -7.33 3.58
CA THR A 252 -14.87 -6.76 4.24
C THR A 252 -15.23 -6.05 5.54
N SER A 253 -16.28 -5.23 5.55
CA SER A 253 -16.75 -4.54 6.75
C SER A 253 -17.21 -5.52 7.84
N GLN A 254 -17.92 -6.60 7.46
CA GLN A 254 -18.37 -7.64 8.40
C GLN A 254 -17.20 -8.45 8.98
N ALA A 255 -16.24 -8.85 8.15
CA ALA A 255 -15.04 -9.54 8.62
C ALA A 255 -14.15 -8.65 9.53
N ALA A 256 -14.13 -7.33 9.27
CA ALA A 256 -13.47 -6.38 10.14
C ALA A 256 -14.18 -6.22 11.48
N LEU A 257 -15.52 -6.25 11.52
CA LEU A 257 -16.29 -6.26 12.78
C LEU A 257 -15.97 -7.49 13.64
N ALA A 258 -15.83 -8.68 13.02
CA ALA A 258 -15.42 -9.89 13.74
C ALA A 258 -14.01 -9.70 14.35
N GLY A 259 -13.07 -9.10 13.59
CA GLY A 259 -11.74 -8.77 14.10
C GLY A 259 -11.73 -7.75 15.25
N LEU A 260 -12.59 -6.72 15.19
CA LEU A 260 -12.80 -5.77 16.28
C LEU A 260 -13.29 -6.47 17.55
N GLY A 261 -14.29 -7.36 17.41
CA GLY A 261 -14.83 -8.14 18.53
C GLY A 261 -13.77 -9.04 19.16
N PHE A 262 -12.97 -9.72 18.33
CA PHE A 262 -11.88 -10.59 18.77
C PHE A 262 -10.79 -9.79 19.51
N GLY A 263 -10.33 -8.67 18.94
CA GLY A 263 -9.33 -7.80 19.57
C GLY A 263 -9.80 -7.22 20.90
N LEU A 264 -11.07 -6.80 20.98
CA LEU A 264 -11.68 -6.33 22.23
C LEU A 264 -11.78 -7.46 23.26
N GLY A 265 -12.19 -8.66 22.86
CA GLY A 265 -12.27 -9.84 23.71
C GLY A 265 -10.92 -10.20 24.33
N LEU A 266 -9.85 -10.24 23.53
CA LEU A 266 -8.48 -10.46 24.02
C LEU A 266 -8.06 -9.38 25.03
N GLY A 267 -8.34 -8.12 24.73
CA GLY A 267 -8.03 -7.01 25.63
C GLY A 267 -8.76 -7.12 26.97
N LEU A 268 -10.04 -7.50 26.96
CA LEU A 268 -10.84 -7.72 28.17
C LEU A 268 -10.32 -8.91 28.98
N ILE A 269 -10.01 -10.04 28.36
CA ILE A 269 -9.40 -11.20 29.00
C ILE A 269 -8.08 -10.78 29.65
N GLY A 270 -7.23 -10.07 28.93
CA GLY A 270 -5.97 -9.57 29.47
C GLY A 270 -6.15 -8.64 30.69
N ALA A 271 -7.15 -7.75 30.64
CA ALA A 271 -7.49 -6.88 31.79
C ALA A 271 -7.96 -7.67 32.99
N VAL A 272 -8.80 -8.68 32.80
CA VAL A 272 -9.25 -9.56 33.89
C VAL A 272 -8.06 -10.31 34.53
N LEU A 273 -7.14 -10.84 33.74
CA LEU A 273 -5.94 -11.52 34.22
C LEU A 273 -5.03 -10.56 35.00
N MET A 274 -4.84 -9.32 34.53
CA MET A 274 -4.06 -8.30 35.26
C MET A 274 -4.68 -7.95 36.61
N VAL A 275 -6.00 -7.70 36.62
CA VAL A 275 -6.71 -7.38 37.88
C VAL A 275 -6.67 -8.56 38.85
N GLY A 276 -6.84 -9.80 38.35
CA GLY A 276 -6.73 -11.02 39.13
C GLY A 276 -5.35 -11.23 39.75
N ALA A 277 -4.29 -10.93 39.01
CA ALA A 277 -2.92 -10.97 39.51
C ALA A 277 -2.67 -9.87 40.57
N TRP A 278 -3.17 -8.66 40.35
CA TRP A 278 -2.99 -7.52 41.24
C TRP A 278 -3.78 -7.69 42.54
N SER A 279 -4.95 -8.32 42.51
CA SER A 279 -5.74 -8.64 43.70
C SER A 279 -5.19 -9.83 44.50
N GLY A 280 -4.13 -10.49 44.03
CA GLY A 280 -3.57 -11.71 44.65
C GLY A 280 -4.39 -12.97 44.40
N ALA A 281 -5.48 -12.90 43.63
CA ALA A 281 -6.31 -14.06 43.28
C ALA A 281 -5.62 -14.99 42.27
N LEU A 282 -4.69 -14.47 41.46
CA LEU A 282 -3.89 -15.19 40.48
C LEU A 282 -2.41 -14.92 40.74
N GLY A 283 -1.54 -15.84 40.32
CA GLY A 283 -0.08 -15.69 40.48
C GLY A 283 0.49 -14.49 39.70
N GLU A 284 1.60 -13.92 40.16
CA GLU A 284 2.24 -12.72 39.56
C GLU A 284 2.59 -12.88 38.08
N SER A 285 2.98 -14.10 37.64
CA SER A 285 3.23 -14.40 36.23
C SER A 285 2.03 -14.13 35.29
N THR A 286 0.82 -14.16 35.84
CA THR A 286 -0.43 -13.93 35.12
C THR A 286 -0.57 -12.45 34.72
N ALA A 287 0.04 -11.51 35.44
CA ALA A 287 0.04 -10.09 35.08
C ALA A 287 0.78 -9.85 33.76
N THR A 288 1.94 -10.49 33.56
CA THR A 288 2.71 -10.38 32.32
C THR A 288 1.92 -10.92 31.10
N ASN A 289 1.26 -12.08 31.29
CA ASN A 289 0.41 -12.67 30.25
C ASN A 289 -0.79 -11.76 29.94
N GLY A 290 -1.41 -11.17 30.99
CA GLY A 290 -2.50 -10.21 30.84
C GLY A 290 -2.09 -8.97 30.05
N GLY A 291 -0.93 -8.38 30.36
CA GLY A 291 -0.38 -7.24 29.65
C GLY A 291 -0.10 -7.54 28.18
N TRP A 292 0.42 -8.73 27.88
CA TRP A 292 0.65 -9.18 26.52
C TRP A 292 -0.65 -9.35 25.71
N LEU A 293 -1.70 -9.93 26.33
CA LEU A 293 -3.01 -10.07 25.69
C LEU A 293 -3.68 -8.71 25.42
N ILE A 294 -3.54 -7.73 26.33
CA ILE A 294 -4.02 -6.36 26.08
C ILE A 294 -3.30 -5.76 24.88
N PHE A 295 -1.97 -5.91 24.83
CA PHE A 295 -1.18 -5.36 23.70
C PHE A 295 -1.59 -5.97 22.36
N ILE A 296 -1.68 -7.30 22.27
CA ILE A 296 -2.14 -7.99 21.05
C ILE A 296 -3.58 -7.59 20.70
N GLY A 297 -4.47 -7.55 21.69
CA GLY A 297 -5.86 -7.16 21.51
C GLY A 297 -6.00 -5.75 20.95
N ALA A 298 -5.26 -4.77 21.49
CA ALA A 298 -5.23 -3.40 21.03
C ALA A 298 -4.67 -3.29 19.59
N PHE A 299 -3.61 -4.04 19.27
CA PHE A 299 -3.05 -4.10 17.93
C PHE A 299 -4.06 -4.64 16.91
N LEU A 300 -4.68 -5.79 17.19
CA LEU A 300 -5.68 -6.40 16.31
C LEU A 300 -6.90 -5.48 16.14
N PHE A 301 -7.37 -4.86 17.23
CA PHE A 301 -8.46 -3.90 17.19
C PHE A 301 -8.15 -2.71 16.27
N SER A 302 -6.97 -2.11 16.44
CA SER A 302 -6.55 -0.96 15.62
C SER A 302 -6.42 -1.32 14.14
N ALA A 303 -5.86 -2.49 13.82
CA ALA A 303 -5.71 -2.97 12.45
C ALA A 303 -7.07 -3.32 11.81
N ALA A 304 -7.98 -3.96 12.55
CA ALA A 304 -9.34 -4.23 12.08
C ALA A 304 -10.15 -2.94 11.85
N LEU A 305 -9.99 -1.95 12.73
CA LEU A 305 -10.61 -0.63 12.57
C LEU A 305 -10.10 0.08 11.29
N SER A 306 -8.79 0.00 11.03
CA SER A 306 -8.19 0.54 9.80
C SER A 306 -8.77 -0.13 8.56
N SER A 307 -8.86 -1.47 8.54
CA SER A 307 -9.46 -2.23 7.43
C SER A 307 -10.92 -1.85 7.19
N ARG A 308 -11.70 -1.65 8.25
CA ARG A 308 -13.10 -1.19 8.17
C ARG A 308 -13.20 0.22 7.59
N ARG A 309 -12.35 1.14 8.03
CA ARG A 309 -12.31 2.52 7.50
C ARG A 309 -11.97 2.53 6.01
N GLN A 310 -11.00 1.74 5.57
CA GLN A 310 -10.64 1.59 4.17
C GLN A 310 -11.81 1.06 3.33
N ALA A 311 -12.52 0.02 3.80
CA ALA A 311 -13.69 -0.52 3.12
C ALA A 311 -14.82 0.53 3.00
N ALA A 312 -15.09 1.31 4.06
CA ALA A 312 -16.09 2.36 4.06
C ALA A 312 -15.73 3.50 3.07
N GLN A 313 -14.47 3.91 3.02
CA GLN A 313 -14.00 4.91 2.05
C GLN A 313 -14.19 4.43 0.61
N ARG A 314 -13.85 3.17 0.30
CA ARG A 314 -14.07 2.60 -1.04
C ARG A 314 -15.54 2.61 -1.43
N THR A 315 -16.45 2.24 -0.52
CA THR A 315 -17.89 2.27 -0.77
C THR A 315 -18.39 3.68 -1.07
N SER A 316 -17.89 4.68 -0.33
CA SER A 316 -18.20 6.09 -0.59
C SER A 316 -17.74 6.55 -1.99
N TRP A 317 -16.59 6.10 -2.46
CA TRP A 317 -16.09 6.48 -3.79
C TRP A 317 -16.76 5.75 -4.95
N THR A 318 -17.26 4.54 -4.72
CA THR A 318 -18.08 3.82 -5.73
C THR A 318 -19.43 4.49 -5.99
N SER A 319 -19.95 5.25 -5.03
CA SER A 319 -21.21 6.00 -5.20
C SER A 319 -21.03 7.33 -5.96
N VAL A 320 -19.80 7.82 -6.11
CA VAL A 320 -19.51 9.05 -6.87
C VAL A 320 -19.46 8.72 -8.37
N THR A 321 -20.28 9.40 -9.15
CA THR A 321 -20.33 9.21 -10.61
C THR A 321 -19.33 10.12 -11.32
N VAL A 322 -18.93 9.72 -12.53
CA VAL A 322 -18.09 10.51 -13.43
C VAL A 322 -18.74 11.88 -13.68
N ARG A 323 -20.06 11.96 -13.83
CA ARG A 323 -20.84 13.19 -14.02
C ARG A 323 -20.56 14.25 -12.95
N GLN A 324 -20.33 13.83 -11.71
CA GLN A 324 -20.09 14.75 -10.57
C GLN A 324 -18.67 15.33 -10.56
N VAL A 325 -17.72 14.70 -11.27
CA VAL A 325 -16.29 15.03 -11.21
C VAL A 325 -15.74 15.51 -12.55
N MET A 326 -16.40 15.16 -13.66
CA MET A 326 -15.96 15.53 -14.99
C MET A 326 -15.95 17.05 -15.23
N VAL A 327 -15.10 17.49 -16.13
CA VAL A 327 -15.10 18.86 -16.65
C VAL A 327 -16.15 18.94 -17.76
N HIS A 328 -17.21 19.73 -17.56
CA HIS A 328 -18.35 19.82 -18.49
C HIS A 328 -18.05 20.66 -19.75
N ARG A 329 -17.15 21.65 -19.65
CA ARG A 329 -16.77 22.48 -20.82
C ARG A 329 -15.50 21.91 -21.44
N VAL A 330 -15.71 21.02 -22.41
CA VAL A 330 -14.61 20.39 -23.14
C VAL A 330 -14.25 21.27 -24.32
N VAL A 331 -12.99 21.72 -24.34
CA VAL A 331 -12.41 22.40 -25.51
C VAL A 331 -11.83 21.30 -26.41
N THR A 332 -12.25 21.27 -27.66
CA THR A 332 -11.82 20.29 -28.68
C THR A 332 -10.95 20.93 -29.74
N LEU A 333 -10.10 20.16 -30.38
CA LEU A 333 -9.27 20.58 -31.51
C LEU A 333 -9.80 20.01 -32.82
N PRO A 334 -9.78 20.77 -33.91
CA PRO A 334 -10.02 20.23 -35.24
C PRO A 334 -8.84 19.38 -35.71
N PRO A 335 -9.09 18.27 -36.48
CA PRO A 335 -8.04 17.35 -36.91
C PRO A 335 -7.07 17.95 -37.92
N ASP A 336 -7.52 18.93 -38.71
CA ASP A 336 -6.77 19.55 -39.82
C ASP A 336 -5.96 20.77 -39.38
N MET A 337 -5.92 21.08 -38.08
CA MET A 337 -5.09 22.12 -37.48
C MET A 337 -3.62 21.69 -37.46
N SER A 338 -2.67 22.65 -37.65
CA SER A 338 -1.26 22.37 -37.42
C SER A 338 -0.95 22.14 -35.94
N VAL A 339 0.08 21.35 -35.63
CA VAL A 339 0.53 21.17 -34.24
C VAL A 339 0.99 22.50 -33.64
N GLN A 340 1.62 23.38 -34.45
CA GLN A 340 2.03 24.72 -34.02
C GLN A 340 0.82 25.55 -33.53
N ASP A 341 -0.24 25.61 -34.34
CA ASP A 341 -1.46 26.36 -33.96
C ASP A 341 -2.14 25.76 -32.75
N ALA A 342 -2.15 24.43 -32.63
CA ALA A 342 -2.67 23.75 -31.47
C ALA A 342 -1.91 24.14 -30.20
N VAL A 343 -0.57 24.23 -30.26
CA VAL A 343 0.26 24.66 -29.12
C VAL A 343 -0.02 26.12 -28.78
N ASP A 344 0.04 27.02 -29.77
CA ASP A 344 -0.02 28.46 -29.52
C ASP A 344 -1.42 28.90 -29.09
N GLN A 345 -2.48 28.37 -29.69
CA GLN A 345 -3.85 28.81 -29.45
C GLN A 345 -4.56 28.04 -28.33
N TYR A 346 -4.12 26.79 -28.03
CA TYR A 346 -4.82 25.96 -27.06
C TYR A 346 -3.96 25.54 -25.89
N PHE A 347 -2.80 24.91 -26.09
CA PHE A 347 -1.99 24.43 -24.97
C PHE A 347 -1.47 25.57 -24.11
N VAL A 348 -0.94 26.63 -24.72
CA VAL A 348 -0.41 27.80 -24.00
C VAL A 348 -1.55 28.63 -23.38
N VAL A 349 -2.65 28.83 -24.11
CA VAL A 349 -3.76 29.69 -23.65
C VAL A 349 -4.56 29.05 -22.52
N HIS A 350 -4.85 27.73 -22.63
CA HIS A 350 -5.70 27.04 -21.64
C HIS A 350 -4.91 26.34 -20.55
N GLY A 351 -3.63 26.06 -20.74
CA GLY A 351 -2.79 25.36 -19.76
C GLY A 351 -3.22 23.90 -19.50
N PHE A 352 -3.99 23.30 -20.42
CA PHE A 352 -4.43 21.92 -20.28
C PHE A 352 -3.39 20.94 -20.81
N GLY A 353 -3.23 19.80 -20.15
CA GLY A 353 -2.28 18.77 -20.56
C GLY A 353 -2.70 17.96 -21.79
N GLY A 354 -3.84 18.27 -22.43
CA GLY A 354 -4.29 17.64 -23.69
C GLY A 354 -5.75 17.90 -23.99
N PHE A 355 -6.09 17.70 -25.26
CA PHE A 355 -7.39 18.04 -25.83
C PHE A 355 -7.95 16.88 -26.67
N PRO A 356 -9.25 16.59 -26.61
CA PRO A 356 -9.92 15.72 -27.57
C PRO A 356 -9.92 16.33 -28.96
N ILE A 357 -9.72 15.50 -29.98
CA ILE A 357 -9.80 15.87 -31.39
C ILE A 357 -11.15 15.42 -31.91
N CYS A 358 -11.89 16.36 -32.48
CA CYS A 358 -13.24 16.12 -32.97
C CYS A 358 -13.42 16.61 -34.41
N SER A 359 -14.17 15.84 -35.18
CA SER A 359 -14.67 16.23 -36.50
C SER A 359 -16.15 15.86 -36.59
N GLU A 360 -16.98 16.81 -37.02
CA GLU A 360 -18.43 16.61 -37.19
C GLU A 360 -19.15 15.97 -35.96
N GLY A 361 -18.71 16.35 -34.77
CA GLY A 361 -19.27 15.81 -33.50
C GLY A 361 -18.70 14.47 -33.05
N GLN A 362 -17.88 13.81 -33.87
CA GLN A 362 -17.25 12.54 -33.50
C GLN A 362 -15.86 12.74 -32.91
N VAL A 363 -15.52 11.99 -31.88
CA VAL A 363 -14.19 11.98 -31.27
C VAL A 363 -13.26 11.10 -32.09
N LEU A 364 -12.24 11.67 -32.70
CA LEU A 364 -11.24 10.96 -33.48
C LEU A 364 -10.05 10.48 -32.63
N GLY A 365 -9.68 11.26 -31.62
CA GLY A 365 -8.51 10.98 -30.80
C GLY A 365 -8.30 11.99 -29.68
N VAL A 366 -7.13 11.93 -29.08
CA VAL A 366 -6.65 12.90 -28.08
C VAL A 366 -5.23 13.29 -28.43
N LEU A 367 -4.93 14.58 -28.35
CA LEU A 367 -3.57 15.12 -28.41
C LEU A 367 -3.14 15.55 -27.02
N THR A 368 -2.03 15.03 -26.52
CA THR A 368 -1.47 15.38 -25.22
C THR A 368 -0.17 16.19 -25.38
N VAL A 369 0.23 16.90 -24.31
CA VAL A 369 1.54 17.58 -24.26
C VAL A 369 2.69 16.60 -24.54
N GLN A 370 2.59 15.35 -24.07
CA GLN A 370 3.62 14.34 -24.32
C GLN A 370 3.74 13.96 -25.79
N ASP A 371 2.60 13.87 -26.51
CA ASP A 371 2.59 13.57 -27.93
C ASP A 371 3.22 14.71 -28.74
N VAL A 372 2.95 15.95 -28.35
CA VAL A 372 3.56 17.16 -28.94
C VAL A 372 5.06 17.21 -28.64
N GLN A 373 5.49 16.92 -27.42
CA GLN A 373 6.91 16.91 -27.01
C GLN A 373 7.72 15.80 -27.71
N ALA A 374 7.09 14.70 -28.08
CA ALA A 374 7.74 13.63 -28.82
C ALA A 374 8.08 14.04 -30.30
N LEU A 375 7.48 15.13 -30.80
CA LEU A 375 7.71 15.64 -32.13
C LEU A 375 8.74 16.78 -32.11
N PRO A 376 9.80 16.75 -32.96
CA PRO A 376 10.71 17.87 -33.11
C PRO A 376 9.99 19.17 -33.45
N THR A 377 10.37 20.29 -32.82
CA THR A 377 9.70 21.58 -32.95
C THR A 377 9.68 22.11 -34.36
N GLU A 378 10.69 21.77 -35.18
CA GLU A 378 10.80 22.16 -36.57
C GLU A 378 9.68 21.55 -37.43
N LEU A 379 9.06 20.45 -36.97
CA LEU A 379 7.97 19.77 -37.68
C LEU A 379 6.58 20.27 -37.30
N TRP A 380 6.43 21.03 -36.21
CA TRP A 380 5.13 21.50 -35.69
C TRP A 380 4.31 22.28 -36.74
N PRO A 381 4.88 23.21 -37.55
CA PRO A 381 4.11 23.94 -38.57
C PRO A 381 3.60 23.05 -39.73
N TRP A 382 4.26 21.89 -39.92
CA TRP A 382 4.03 21.03 -41.09
C TRP A 382 3.24 19.77 -40.78
N ARG A 383 3.05 19.45 -39.48
CA ARG A 383 2.30 18.28 -39.05
C ARG A 383 0.91 18.67 -38.60
N LEU A 384 -0.07 17.89 -39.05
CA LEU A 384 -1.45 18.05 -38.61
C LEU A 384 -1.72 17.31 -37.30
N VAL A 385 -2.63 17.83 -36.51
CA VAL A 385 -3.08 17.23 -35.23
C VAL A 385 -3.50 15.76 -35.43
N ARG A 386 -4.22 15.44 -36.49
CA ARG A 386 -4.64 14.05 -36.83
C ARG A 386 -3.49 13.07 -37.03
N GLU A 387 -2.30 13.53 -37.40
CA GLU A 387 -1.14 12.67 -37.64
C GLU A 387 -0.38 12.33 -36.36
N VAL A 388 -0.54 13.14 -35.33
CA VAL A 388 0.18 13.06 -34.07
C VAL A 388 -0.70 12.58 -32.92
N MET A 389 -2.02 12.78 -33.02
CA MET A 389 -2.99 12.35 -31.98
C MET A 389 -2.92 10.85 -31.74
N ARG A 390 -3.25 10.46 -30.54
CA ARG A 390 -3.59 9.06 -30.21
C ARG A 390 -5.01 8.79 -30.65
N PRO A 391 -5.25 7.83 -31.55
CA PRO A 391 -6.61 7.54 -32.02
C PRO A 391 -7.47 7.00 -30.88
N THR A 392 -8.77 7.34 -30.91
CA THR A 392 -9.72 6.76 -29.96
C THR A 392 -9.90 5.27 -30.19
N SER A 393 -9.96 4.52 -29.11
CA SER A 393 -10.54 3.18 -29.07
C SER A 393 -11.85 3.23 -28.26
N PRO A 394 -12.77 2.27 -28.42
CA PRO A 394 -13.97 2.19 -27.59
C PRO A 394 -13.66 2.19 -26.09
N ALA A 395 -12.46 1.76 -25.71
CA ALA A 395 -11.98 1.75 -24.32
C ALA A 395 -11.58 3.15 -23.80
N PHE A 396 -11.53 4.19 -24.65
CA PHE A 396 -11.18 5.56 -24.23
C PHE A 396 -12.40 6.40 -23.86
N CYS A 397 -13.60 5.94 -24.21
CA CYS A 397 -14.86 6.63 -23.98
C CYS A 397 -15.64 5.95 -22.86
N ILE A 398 -16.15 6.74 -21.94
CA ILE A 398 -16.94 6.24 -20.79
C ILE A 398 -18.27 6.99 -20.69
N HIS A 399 -19.22 6.37 -20.00
CA HIS A 399 -20.52 6.97 -19.74
C HIS A 399 -20.49 7.82 -18.46
N PRO A 400 -21.21 8.95 -18.38
CA PRO A 400 -21.23 9.83 -17.22
C PRO A 400 -21.72 9.18 -15.93
N ASP A 401 -22.54 8.13 -16.02
CA ASP A 401 -23.08 7.40 -14.86
C ASP A 401 -22.13 6.32 -14.32
N TRP A 402 -20.98 6.12 -14.96
CA TRP A 402 -19.96 5.25 -14.40
C TRP A 402 -19.43 5.81 -13.07
N SER A 403 -19.00 4.91 -12.17
CA SER A 403 -18.33 5.34 -10.95
C SER A 403 -16.92 5.86 -11.27
N ILE A 404 -16.41 6.78 -10.44
CA ILE A 404 -15.01 7.26 -10.58
C ILE A 404 -14.01 6.11 -10.42
N MET A 405 -14.34 5.05 -9.68
CA MET A 405 -13.49 3.87 -9.54
C MET A 405 -13.35 3.11 -10.86
N GLN A 406 -14.45 2.89 -11.58
CA GLN A 406 -14.42 2.26 -12.91
C GLN A 406 -13.59 3.11 -13.90
N ALA A 407 -13.72 4.44 -13.85
CA ALA A 407 -12.92 5.34 -14.67
C ALA A 407 -11.43 5.24 -14.31
N MET A 408 -11.08 5.19 -13.02
CA MET A 408 -9.70 5.03 -12.56
C MET A 408 -9.10 3.68 -12.96
N ASP A 409 -9.86 2.59 -12.86
CA ASP A 409 -9.42 1.26 -13.29
C ASP A 409 -9.12 1.23 -14.78
N LEU A 410 -9.98 1.86 -15.59
CA LEU A 410 -9.78 1.96 -17.03
C LEU A 410 -8.55 2.82 -17.38
N MET A 411 -8.36 3.96 -16.69
CA MET A 411 -7.16 4.79 -16.82
C MET A 411 -5.88 4.02 -16.45
N ALA A 412 -5.95 3.15 -15.45
CA ALA A 412 -4.80 2.35 -15.03
C ALA A 412 -4.46 1.24 -16.04
N GLN A 413 -5.47 0.58 -16.62
CA GLN A 413 -5.29 -0.49 -17.61
C GLN A 413 -4.70 0.02 -18.94
N GLY A 414 -5.13 1.22 -19.37
CA GLY A 414 -4.70 1.82 -20.64
C GLY A 414 -3.52 2.79 -20.51
N GLU A 415 -2.94 2.97 -19.31
CA GLU A 415 -1.94 4.00 -19.01
C GLU A 415 -2.37 5.42 -19.39
N TRP A 416 -3.69 5.68 -19.36
CA TRP A 416 -4.26 6.97 -19.74
C TRP A 416 -4.41 7.87 -18.52
N ASP A 417 -4.19 9.16 -18.69
CA ASP A 417 -4.36 10.19 -17.67
C ASP A 417 -5.72 10.90 -17.76
N ARG A 418 -6.48 10.65 -18.85
CA ARG A 418 -7.80 11.23 -19.13
C ARG A 418 -8.67 10.30 -19.96
N LEU A 419 -10.00 10.45 -19.82
CA LEU A 419 -11.01 9.75 -20.61
C LEU A 419 -12.07 10.74 -21.08
N VAL A 420 -12.58 10.52 -22.30
CA VAL A 420 -13.69 11.30 -22.85
C VAL A 420 -15.00 10.72 -22.32
N VAL A 421 -15.89 11.60 -21.88
CA VAL A 421 -17.21 11.22 -21.39
C VAL A 421 -18.24 11.47 -22.48
N LEU A 422 -18.87 10.39 -22.95
CA LEU A 422 -19.89 10.43 -23.99
C LEU A 422 -21.27 10.10 -23.40
N GLU A 423 -22.27 10.83 -23.86
CA GLU A 423 -23.71 10.53 -23.63
C GLU A 423 -24.41 10.68 -24.97
N ASN A 424 -25.09 9.62 -25.44
CA ASN A 424 -25.74 9.58 -26.75
C ASN A 424 -24.80 9.92 -27.92
N GLU A 425 -23.55 9.42 -27.87
CA GLU A 425 -22.49 9.68 -28.85
C GLU A 425 -21.95 11.14 -28.88
N GLU A 426 -22.48 12.02 -28.04
CA GLU A 426 -22.00 13.39 -27.87
C GLU A 426 -21.02 13.52 -26.69
N ILE A 427 -20.01 14.41 -26.82
CA ILE A 427 -19.08 14.70 -25.74
C ILE A 427 -19.77 15.57 -24.69
N VAL A 428 -20.04 15.01 -23.51
CA VAL A 428 -20.62 15.73 -22.37
C VAL A 428 -19.58 16.16 -21.36
N GLY A 429 -18.36 15.61 -21.42
CA GLY A 429 -17.32 15.93 -20.47
C GLY A 429 -15.97 15.28 -20.75
N LEU A 430 -15.00 15.65 -19.94
CA LEU A 430 -13.68 15.06 -19.85
C LEU A 430 -13.36 14.75 -18.39
N ILE A 431 -12.92 13.54 -18.08
CA ILE A 431 -12.44 13.21 -16.74
C ILE A 431 -10.93 12.99 -16.77
N THR A 432 -10.21 13.54 -15.79
CA THR A 432 -8.75 13.42 -15.68
C THR A 432 -8.36 12.90 -14.30
N ARG A 433 -7.19 12.25 -14.20
CA ARG A 433 -6.66 11.83 -12.89
C ARG A 433 -6.53 13.00 -11.90
N SER A 434 -6.14 14.18 -12.40
CA SER A 434 -6.02 15.39 -11.56
C SER A 434 -7.39 15.91 -11.06
N ALA A 435 -8.45 15.83 -11.89
CA ALA A 435 -9.80 16.20 -11.48
C ALA A 435 -10.32 15.25 -10.39
N ILE A 436 -10.13 13.94 -10.56
CA ILE A 436 -10.48 12.94 -9.54
C ILE A 436 -9.69 13.19 -8.26
N ALA A 437 -8.37 13.37 -8.33
CA ALA A 437 -7.54 13.63 -7.16
C ALA A 437 -7.98 14.89 -6.41
N ARG A 438 -8.27 15.98 -7.12
CA ARG A 438 -8.78 17.22 -6.53
C ARG A 438 -10.13 17.02 -5.85
N PHE A 439 -11.06 16.33 -6.50
CA PHE A 439 -12.36 16.00 -5.93
C PHE A 439 -12.22 15.21 -4.63
N LEU A 440 -11.39 14.16 -4.62
CA LEU A 440 -11.11 13.33 -3.45
C LEU A 440 -10.44 14.11 -2.31
N GLN A 441 -9.57 15.08 -2.63
CA GLN A 441 -8.94 15.96 -1.62
C GLN A 441 -9.96 16.90 -0.96
N LEU A 442 -10.89 17.46 -1.73
CA LEU A 442 -11.91 18.39 -1.24
C LEU A 442 -13.02 17.68 -0.43
N HIS A 443 -13.29 16.41 -0.72
CA HIS A 443 -14.33 15.61 -0.06
C HIS A 443 -13.77 14.61 0.95
N LYS A 444 -12.50 14.78 1.39
CA LYS A 444 -11.96 14.12 2.58
C LYS A 444 -12.58 14.80 3.80
N ALA A 445 -13.75 14.30 4.23
CA ALA A 445 -14.32 14.56 5.53
C ALA A 445 -13.98 13.41 6.49
#